data_9a576e409726e1cb0f770d4fe70e31ac
#
_entry.id   9a576e409726e1cb0f770d4fe70e31ac
#
_cell.length_a   1.000
_cell.length_b   1.000
_cell.length_c   1.000
_cell.angle_alpha   90.00
_cell.angle_beta   90.00
_cell.angle_gamma   90.00
#
_symmetry.space_group_name_H-M   'P 1'
#
loop_
_entity.id
_entity.type
_entity.pdbx_description
1 polymer ?
#
loop_
_entity_poly.entity_id
_entity_poly.type
_entity_poly.pdbx_seq_one_letter_code
_entity_poly.pdbx_strand_id
1 'polypeptide(L)'
;MLLTRNNLPETIADVATLDELLCRPSQPLIDDLGKVDGDIMILGVAGKMGPTLAGLAKAALPDRRVIGVARFSDGGVKTWLQARGIETINCDLLDAAAIQALPKSPNIVFMAGRKFGAEGDLSLTWAMNAHVPALVAQAFAGSRIVAFSTGCVYPFVPVAGNGADESVPPDPPGEYAQSCVGRERMFEYFSRKFATPGRLFRLNYAIDMRYGVLHDIATRIALGQPIDVSLGHVNFIWQGDASAQALRCLAHCDTPTSPINVSGHRILAVRDLAARLGARLGRDPILVGSEGPTAWITDTSRAVELFGLPIVDTERLIGWTADWVARAMPSLGKPTKYEVRDGRY
;
A
#
# COMPACT_ATOMS: atom_id res chain seq x y z
N MET A 1 20.02 8.04 9.89
CA MET A 1 20.62 6.74 9.49
C MET A 1 19.82 6.17 8.33
N LEU A 2 20.47 5.67 7.26
CA LEU A 2 19.78 5.08 6.11
C LEU A 2 19.33 3.65 6.42
N LEU A 3 18.21 3.23 5.82
CA LEU A 3 17.72 1.86 5.89
C LEU A 3 18.54 0.96 4.95
N THR A 4 19.09 -0.11 5.49
CA THR A 4 19.81 -1.15 4.74
C THR A 4 19.45 -2.53 5.32
N ARG A 5 19.72 -3.61 4.59
CA ARG A 5 19.52 -4.98 5.10
C ARG A 5 20.35 -5.28 6.35
N ASN A 6 21.52 -4.65 6.47
CA ASN A 6 22.48 -4.93 7.54
C ASN A 6 22.17 -4.19 8.85
N ASN A 7 21.26 -3.20 8.85
CA ASN A 7 20.90 -2.43 10.04
C ASN A 7 19.44 -2.57 10.45
N LEU A 8 18.77 -3.61 9.97
CA LEU A 8 17.44 -3.98 10.43
C LEU A 8 17.50 -4.49 11.88
N PRO A 9 16.61 -4.02 12.78
CA PRO A 9 16.57 -4.52 14.14
C PRO A 9 16.16 -6.00 14.18
N GLU A 10 16.54 -6.72 15.21
CA GLU A 10 16.08 -8.09 15.43
C GLU A 10 14.59 -8.13 15.78
N THR A 11 14.15 -7.19 16.62
CA THR A 11 12.74 -7.00 17.02
C THR A 11 12.37 -5.52 16.94
N ILE A 12 11.07 -5.24 16.87
CA ILE A 12 10.53 -3.87 16.89
C ILE A 12 9.93 -3.63 18.28
N ALA A 13 10.58 -2.77 19.07
CA ALA A 13 10.28 -2.61 20.49
C ALA A 13 8.85 -2.13 20.77
N ASP A 14 8.41 -1.12 20.00
CA ASP A 14 7.13 -0.44 20.21
C ASP A 14 6.63 0.24 18.92
N VAL A 15 5.48 0.93 19.02
CA VAL A 15 4.87 1.66 17.89
C VAL A 15 5.75 2.83 17.43
N ALA A 16 6.44 3.50 18.32
CA ALA A 16 7.31 4.64 17.96
C ALA A 16 8.50 4.16 17.13
N THR A 17 9.13 3.06 17.55
CA THR A 17 10.21 2.39 16.79
C THR A 17 9.73 1.88 15.44
N LEU A 18 8.51 1.33 15.37
CA LEU A 18 7.90 0.89 14.11
C LEU A 18 7.69 2.07 13.17
N ASP A 19 7.11 3.17 13.65
CA ASP A 19 6.86 4.37 12.83
C ASP A 19 8.17 5.03 12.37
N GLU A 20 9.21 5.03 13.22
CA GLU A 20 10.55 5.50 12.83
C GLU A 20 11.15 4.62 11.73
N LEU A 21 11.04 3.30 11.86
CA LEU A 21 11.55 2.36 10.87
C LEU A 21 10.82 2.50 9.52
N LEU A 22 9.50 2.71 9.54
CA LEU A 22 8.67 2.96 8.36
C LEU A 22 9.01 4.29 7.66
N CYS A 23 9.54 5.26 8.39
CA CYS A 23 9.96 6.57 7.86
C CYS A 23 11.45 6.63 7.51
N ARG A 24 12.22 5.54 7.67
CA ARG A 24 13.66 5.55 7.45
C ARG A 24 13.98 5.38 5.95
N PRO A 25 14.63 6.39 5.30
CA PRO A 25 14.91 6.33 3.88
C PRO A 25 16.08 5.40 3.55
N SER A 26 16.06 4.81 2.36
CA SER A 26 17.18 4.12 1.74
C SER A 26 17.92 5.04 0.77
N GLN A 27 19.18 4.76 0.45
CA GLN A 27 19.92 5.56 -0.53
C GLN A 27 19.24 5.58 -1.91
N PRO A 28 18.77 4.43 -2.48
CA PRO A 28 18.08 4.46 -3.77
C PRO A 28 16.80 5.34 -3.79
N LEU A 29 16.10 5.47 -2.65
CA LEU A 29 14.96 6.39 -2.54
C LEU A 29 15.42 7.85 -2.63
N ILE A 30 16.48 8.22 -1.94
CA ILE A 30 17.06 9.58 -1.99
C ILE A 30 17.53 9.90 -3.40
N ASP A 31 18.23 8.98 -4.05
CA ASP A 31 18.75 9.14 -5.41
C ASP A 31 17.62 9.35 -6.43
N ASP A 32 16.55 8.57 -6.36
CA ASP A 32 15.42 8.71 -7.28
C ASP A 32 14.63 10.00 -7.01
N LEU A 33 14.35 10.34 -5.74
CA LEU A 33 13.67 11.59 -5.41
C LEU A 33 14.52 12.83 -5.75
N GLY A 34 15.84 12.71 -5.75
CA GLY A 34 16.77 13.74 -6.19
C GLY A 34 16.70 14.08 -7.69
N LYS A 35 16.13 13.16 -8.51
CA LYS A 35 15.94 13.34 -9.96
C LYS A 35 14.67 14.12 -10.31
N VAL A 36 13.77 14.34 -9.36
CA VAL A 36 12.50 15.07 -9.58
C VAL A 36 12.48 16.36 -8.77
N ASP A 37 12.14 17.46 -9.42
CA ASP A 37 12.08 18.77 -8.78
C ASP A 37 10.70 19.06 -8.20
N GLY A 38 10.67 20.02 -7.25
CA GLY A 38 9.47 20.61 -6.68
C GLY A 38 8.86 19.83 -5.53
N ASP A 39 7.77 20.36 -5.02
CA ASP A 39 7.05 19.86 -3.85
C ASP A 39 6.44 18.49 -4.09
N ILE A 40 6.25 17.73 -3.01
CA ILE A 40 5.51 16.46 -3.03
C ILE A 40 4.20 16.65 -2.26
N MET A 41 3.06 16.43 -2.92
CA MET A 41 1.76 16.48 -2.29
C MET A 41 1.14 15.08 -2.21
N ILE A 42 0.65 14.71 -1.02
CA ILE A 42 0.06 13.40 -0.74
C ILE A 42 -1.43 13.60 -0.46
N LEU A 43 -2.27 13.18 -1.41
CA LEU A 43 -3.72 13.27 -1.32
C LEU A 43 -4.29 12.03 -0.63
N GLY A 44 -4.98 12.21 0.49
CA GLY A 44 -5.46 11.11 1.33
C GLY A 44 -4.44 10.68 2.39
N VAL A 45 -3.58 11.60 2.83
CA VAL A 45 -2.47 11.33 3.77
C VAL A 45 -2.90 10.77 5.12
N ALA A 46 -4.12 10.99 5.57
CA ALA A 46 -4.62 10.48 6.86
C ALA A 46 -5.06 8.99 6.80
N GLY A 47 -4.92 8.32 5.66
CA GLY A 47 -5.12 6.87 5.54
C GLY A 47 -4.01 6.06 6.24
N LYS A 48 -4.18 4.72 6.30
CA LYS A 48 -3.27 3.80 7.03
C LYS A 48 -1.77 3.99 6.72
N MET A 49 -1.41 4.13 5.44
CA MET A 49 -0.02 4.22 5.00
C MET A 49 0.47 5.66 4.84
N GLY A 50 -0.46 6.61 4.68
CA GLY A 50 -0.15 7.99 4.31
C GLY A 50 0.78 8.71 5.27
N PRO A 51 0.58 8.66 6.60
CA PRO A 51 1.44 9.36 7.54
C PRO A 51 2.91 8.92 7.42
N THR A 52 3.17 7.61 7.44
CA THR A 52 4.54 7.08 7.37
C THR A 52 5.17 7.26 5.98
N LEU A 53 4.38 7.24 4.90
CA LEU A 53 4.86 7.60 3.55
C LEU A 53 5.27 9.08 3.49
N ALA A 54 4.47 9.99 4.07
CA ALA A 54 4.81 11.40 4.14
C ALA A 54 6.06 11.65 5.00
N GLY A 55 6.16 10.95 6.15
CA GLY A 55 7.35 10.96 7.00
C GLY A 55 8.60 10.46 6.27
N LEU A 56 8.46 9.40 5.50
CA LEU A 56 9.54 8.85 4.67
C LEU A 56 10.00 9.83 3.58
N ALA A 57 9.06 10.49 2.88
CA ALA A 57 9.36 11.51 1.88
C ALA A 57 10.13 12.69 2.50
N LYS A 58 9.67 13.18 3.67
CA LYS A 58 10.33 14.26 4.39
C LYS A 58 11.71 13.89 4.93
N ALA A 59 11.85 12.66 5.42
CA ALA A 59 13.15 12.15 5.90
C ALA A 59 14.16 11.92 4.76
N ALA A 60 13.67 11.54 3.56
CA ALA A 60 14.53 11.37 2.38
C ALA A 60 15.04 12.72 1.84
N LEU A 61 14.23 13.76 1.89
CA LEU A 61 14.55 15.10 1.39
C LEU A 61 14.12 16.16 2.43
N PRO A 62 14.92 16.39 3.48
CA PRO A 62 14.55 17.25 4.61
C PRO A 62 14.20 18.70 4.23
N ASP A 63 14.83 19.25 3.21
CA ASP A 63 14.61 20.63 2.77
C ASP A 63 13.42 20.77 1.80
N ARG A 64 12.92 19.63 1.27
CA ARG A 64 11.78 19.65 0.35
C ARG A 64 10.47 19.86 1.07
N ARG A 65 9.60 20.67 0.49
CA ARG A 65 8.25 20.85 0.97
C ARG A 65 7.44 19.58 0.69
N VAL A 66 6.86 19.00 1.75
CA VAL A 66 5.94 17.86 1.69
C VAL A 66 4.60 18.32 2.25
N ILE A 67 3.53 18.10 1.49
CA ILE A 67 2.18 18.57 1.79
C ILE A 67 1.26 17.35 1.94
N GLY A 68 0.66 17.19 3.10
CA GLY A 68 -0.35 16.18 3.36
C GLY A 68 -1.76 16.77 3.30
N VAL A 69 -2.61 16.21 2.43
CA VAL A 69 -3.99 16.65 2.23
C VAL A 69 -4.96 15.58 2.70
N ALA A 70 -5.87 15.93 3.60
CA ALA A 70 -6.93 15.05 4.09
C ALA A 70 -8.00 15.88 4.83
N ARG A 71 -9.10 15.23 5.21
CA ARG A 71 -10.12 15.84 6.10
C ARG A 71 -9.69 15.95 7.56
N PHE A 72 -8.68 15.18 7.97
CA PHE A 72 -8.15 15.13 9.35
C PHE A 72 -9.25 15.02 10.41
N SER A 73 -10.19 14.10 10.23
CA SER A 73 -11.23 13.81 11.23
C SER A 73 -10.66 13.31 12.56
N ASP A 74 -9.45 12.75 12.55
CA ASP A 74 -8.64 12.45 13.71
C ASP A 74 -7.49 13.47 13.79
N GLY A 75 -7.50 14.30 14.84
CA GLY A 75 -6.49 15.34 15.06
C GLY A 75 -5.09 14.79 15.36
N GLY A 76 -4.97 13.56 15.85
CA GLY A 76 -3.69 12.93 16.17
C GLY A 76 -2.77 12.79 14.96
N VAL A 77 -3.32 12.38 13.81
CA VAL A 77 -2.56 12.27 12.54
C VAL A 77 -2.04 13.63 12.08
N LYS A 78 -2.85 14.67 12.17
CA LYS A 78 -2.44 16.03 11.80
C LYS A 78 -1.25 16.50 12.64
N THR A 79 -1.34 16.35 13.95
CA THR A 79 -0.28 16.70 14.90
C THR A 79 1.01 15.91 14.62
N TRP A 80 0.87 14.60 14.35
CA TRP A 80 2.01 13.73 14.03
C TRP A 80 2.77 14.18 12.77
N LEU A 81 2.05 14.60 11.73
CA LEU A 81 2.62 15.10 10.47
C LEU A 81 3.32 16.44 10.69
N GLN A 82 2.65 17.39 11.37
CA GLN A 82 3.19 18.73 11.64
C GLN A 82 4.46 18.68 12.50
N ALA A 83 4.52 17.79 13.48
CA ALA A 83 5.72 17.57 14.30
C ALA A 83 6.93 17.10 13.49
N ARG A 84 6.73 16.60 12.27
CA ARG A 84 7.79 16.18 11.34
C ARG A 84 8.05 17.19 10.22
N GLY A 85 7.52 18.41 10.32
CA GLY A 85 7.71 19.47 9.31
C GLY A 85 6.94 19.21 8.02
N ILE A 86 5.87 18.42 8.06
CA ILE A 86 4.98 18.19 6.93
C ILE A 86 3.82 19.18 7.01
N GLU A 87 3.64 19.97 5.95
CA GLU A 87 2.49 20.88 5.84
C GLU A 87 1.19 20.10 5.73
N THR A 88 0.14 20.56 6.39
CA THR A 88 -1.16 19.88 6.37
C THR A 88 -2.26 20.80 5.86
N ILE A 89 -3.00 20.35 4.84
CA ILE A 89 -4.15 21.09 4.29
C ILE A 89 -5.42 20.27 4.53
N ASN A 90 -6.41 20.88 5.18
CA ASN A 90 -7.73 20.27 5.32
C ASN A 90 -8.50 20.43 4.01
N CYS A 91 -8.88 19.31 3.40
CA CYS A 91 -9.65 19.30 2.15
C CYS A 91 -10.49 18.02 2.06
N ASP A 92 -11.77 18.18 1.71
CA ASP A 92 -12.59 17.07 1.25
C ASP A 92 -12.38 16.91 -0.26
N LEU A 93 -11.84 15.76 -0.66
CA LEU A 93 -11.57 15.48 -2.07
C LEU A 93 -12.85 15.18 -2.90
N LEU A 94 -14.02 15.14 -2.28
CA LEU A 94 -15.31 15.14 -2.99
C LEU A 94 -15.74 16.55 -3.41
N ASP A 95 -15.17 17.59 -2.81
CA ASP A 95 -15.41 18.97 -3.19
C ASP A 95 -14.45 19.41 -4.32
N ALA A 96 -14.99 19.52 -5.52
CA ALA A 96 -14.24 19.92 -6.71
C ALA A 96 -13.62 21.32 -6.58
N ALA A 97 -14.31 22.27 -5.93
CA ALA A 97 -13.81 23.62 -5.72
C ALA A 97 -12.64 23.62 -4.73
N ALA A 98 -12.74 22.82 -3.66
CA ALA A 98 -11.66 22.66 -2.69
C ALA A 98 -10.41 22.04 -3.33
N ILE A 99 -10.55 21.04 -4.22
CA ILE A 99 -9.41 20.48 -4.97
C ILE A 99 -8.76 21.53 -5.88
N GLN A 100 -9.57 22.32 -6.59
CA GLN A 100 -9.03 23.39 -7.48
C GLN A 100 -8.28 24.47 -6.71
N ALA A 101 -8.65 24.73 -5.46
CA ALA A 101 -8.01 25.70 -4.57
C ALA A 101 -6.70 25.19 -3.96
N LEU A 102 -6.38 23.89 -4.05
CA LEU A 102 -5.11 23.34 -3.57
C LEU A 102 -3.93 23.97 -4.33
N PRO A 103 -2.79 24.21 -3.66
CA PRO A 103 -1.58 24.67 -4.33
C PRO A 103 -1.17 23.67 -5.40
N LYS A 104 -0.69 24.16 -6.54
CA LYS A 104 -0.19 23.28 -7.60
C LYS A 104 1.14 22.69 -7.17
N SER A 105 1.25 21.38 -7.23
CA SER A 105 2.46 20.63 -6.89
C SER A 105 2.91 19.79 -8.09
N PRO A 106 4.19 19.80 -8.43
CA PRO A 106 4.70 19.00 -9.56
C PRO A 106 4.60 17.50 -9.34
N ASN A 107 4.56 17.04 -8.08
CA ASN A 107 4.57 15.64 -7.74
C ASN A 107 3.41 15.29 -6.80
N ILE A 108 2.55 14.41 -7.25
CA ILE A 108 1.35 13.99 -6.54
C ILE A 108 1.44 12.50 -6.23
N VAL A 109 1.23 12.15 -4.96
CA VAL A 109 0.94 10.78 -4.55
C VAL A 109 -0.53 10.69 -4.14
N PHE A 110 -1.32 10.02 -4.96
CA PHE A 110 -2.75 9.86 -4.70
C PHE A 110 -2.99 8.55 -3.93
N MET A 111 -3.45 8.67 -2.69
CA MET A 111 -3.72 7.55 -1.79
C MET A 111 -5.16 7.54 -1.27
N ALA A 112 -6.00 8.50 -1.69
CA ALA A 112 -7.38 8.54 -1.27
C ALA A 112 -8.18 7.38 -1.85
N GLY A 113 -9.09 6.85 -1.06
CA GLY A 113 -9.98 5.78 -1.48
C GLY A 113 -10.76 5.20 -0.30
N ARG A 114 -11.75 4.36 -0.60
CA ARG A 114 -12.57 3.70 0.39
C ARG A 114 -12.51 2.18 0.17
N LYS A 115 -11.88 1.47 1.10
CA LYS A 115 -11.86 0.00 1.18
C LYS A 115 -12.70 -0.49 2.35
N PHE A 116 -12.38 -0.02 3.55
CA PHE A 116 -13.09 -0.44 4.75
C PHE A 116 -14.48 0.22 4.81
N GLY A 117 -15.51 -0.61 5.01
CA GLY A 117 -16.91 -0.17 4.95
C GLY A 117 -17.42 0.10 3.53
N ALA A 118 -16.75 -0.42 2.50
CA ALA A 118 -17.17 -0.26 1.10
C ALA A 118 -18.57 -0.81 0.85
N GLU A 119 -18.91 -1.95 1.46
CA GLU A 119 -20.23 -2.61 1.36
C GLU A 119 -21.37 -1.78 1.96
N GLY A 120 -21.10 -0.93 2.96
CA GLY A 120 -22.13 -0.15 3.66
C GLY A 120 -22.67 1.03 2.84
N ASP A 121 -21.93 1.51 1.85
CA ASP A 121 -22.31 2.60 0.95
C ASP A 121 -21.53 2.51 -0.35
N LEU A 122 -22.11 1.80 -1.32
CA LEU A 122 -21.48 1.56 -2.62
C LEU A 122 -21.36 2.85 -3.43
N SER A 123 -22.34 3.74 -3.36
CA SER A 123 -22.31 5.01 -4.11
C SER A 123 -21.15 5.90 -3.65
N LEU A 124 -20.94 6.00 -2.34
CA LEU A 124 -19.77 6.71 -1.79
C LEU A 124 -18.46 6.00 -2.12
N THR A 125 -18.45 4.66 -2.19
CA THR A 125 -17.28 3.89 -2.60
C THR A 125 -16.87 4.24 -4.03
N TRP A 126 -17.82 4.29 -4.97
CA TRP A 126 -17.57 4.71 -6.35
C TRP A 126 -17.19 6.19 -6.45
N ALA A 127 -17.85 7.06 -5.70
CA ALA A 127 -17.49 8.48 -5.65
C ALA A 127 -16.04 8.68 -5.20
N MET A 128 -15.61 8.01 -4.13
CA MET A 128 -14.24 8.10 -3.62
C MET A 128 -13.21 7.41 -4.53
N ASN A 129 -13.57 6.28 -5.14
CA ASN A 129 -12.61 5.45 -5.86
C ASN A 129 -12.54 5.76 -7.36
N ALA A 130 -13.55 6.39 -7.97
CA ALA A 130 -13.57 6.72 -9.40
C ALA A 130 -13.78 8.22 -9.68
N HIS A 131 -14.76 8.88 -9.02
CA HIS A 131 -15.02 10.30 -9.28
C HIS A 131 -13.91 11.21 -8.74
N VAL A 132 -13.47 11.03 -7.50
CA VAL A 132 -12.33 11.78 -6.93
C VAL A 132 -11.06 11.65 -7.79
N PRO A 133 -10.62 10.46 -8.26
CA PRO A 133 -9.57 10.33 -9.24
C PRO A 133 -9.71 11.21 -10.48
N ALA A 134 -10.93 11.31 -11.04
CA ALA A 134 -11.19 12.17 -12.20
C ALA A 134 -10.99 13.66 -11.88
N LEU A 135 -11.47 14.11 -10.71
CA LEU A 135 -11.28 15.50 -10.25
C LEU A 135 -9.80 15.82 -10.04
N VAL A 136 -9.06 14.93 -9.38
CA VAL A 136 -7.63 15.08 -9.12
C VAL A 136 -6.82 15.09 -10.41
N ALA A 137 -7.07 14.16 -11.33
CA ALA A 137 -6.37 14.07 -12.60
C ALA A 137 -6.55 15.34 -13.47
N GLN A 138 -7.70 16.01 -13.36
CA GLN A 138 -7.96 17.28 -14.02
C GLN A 138 -7.27 18.46 -13.32
N ALA A 139 -7.36 18.51 -11.98
CA ALA A 139 -6.79 19.61 -11.20
C ALA A 139 -5.26 19.65 -11.26
N PHE A 140 -4.62 18.49 -11.40
CA PHE A 140 -3.16 18.34 -11.43
C PHE A 140 -2.65 17.88 -12.81
N ALA A 141 -3.33 18.31 -13.88
CA ALA A 141 -2.84 18.10 -15.23
C ALA A 141 -1.40 18.60 -15.38
N GLY A 142 -0.51 17.78 -15.95
CA GLY A 142 0.92 18.10 -16.11
C GLY A 142 1.80 17.79 -14.89
N SER A 143 1.23 17.46 -13.72
CA SER A 143 2.00 16.94 -12.58
C SER A 143 2.37 15.48 -12.80
N ARG A 144 3.45 14.99 -12.17
CA ARG A 144 3.69 13.55 -12.04
C ARG A 144 2.70 12.98 -11.01
N ILE A 145 1.91 11.98 -11.41
CA ILE A 145 0.90 11.40 -10.52
C ILE A 145 1.18 9.92 -10.29
N VAL A 146 1.54 9.56 -9.07
CA VAL A 146 1.59 8.16 -8.60
C VAL A 146 0.28 7.86 -7.88
N ALA A 147 -0.58 7.06 -8.53
CA ALA A 147 -1.90 6.73 -8.01
C ALA A 147 -1.89 5.33 -7.39
N PHE A 148 -2.14 5.24 -6.08
CA PHE A 148 -2.32 3.96 -5.41
C PHE A 148 -3.55 3.24 -5.96
N SER A 149 -3.31 2.06 -6.48
CA SER A 149 -4.28 1.06 -6.89
C SER A 149 -4.07 -0.22 -6.04
N THR A 150 -4.56 -1.34 -6.49
CA THR A 150 -4.53 -2.58 -5.73
C THR A 150 -4.31 -3.79 -6.63
N GLY A 151 -3.65 -4.85 -6.14
CA GLY A 151 -3.60 -6.14 -6.81
C GLY A 151 -4.98 -6.79 -6.98
N CYS A 152 -5.98 -6.37 -6.18
CA CYS A 152 -7.36 -6.85 -6.31
C CYS A 152 -8.04 -6.45 -7.62
N VAL A 153 -7.45 -5.61 -8.48
CA VAL A 153 -8.00 -5.31 -9.82
C VAL A 153 -7.90 -6.49 -10.77
N TYR A 154 -7.06 -7.47 -10.48
CA TYR A 154 -6.91 -8.67 -11.30
C TYR A 154 -7.98 -9.72 -10.99
N PRO A 155 -8.29 -10.60 -11.95
CA PRO A 155 -8.97 -11.86 -11.63
C PRO A 155 -8.10 -12.73 -10.72
N PHE A 156 -8.69 -13.77 -10.13
CA PHE A 156 -7.88 -14.83 -9.52
C PHE A 156 -7.08 -15.56 -10.59
N VAL A 157 -5.78 -15.72 -10.36
CA VAL A 157 -4.88 -16.38 -11.31
C VAL A 157 -4.37 -17.71 -10.77
N PRO A 158 -3.94 -18.65 -11.65
CA PRO A 158 -3.40 -19.94 -11.21
C PRO A 158 -2.21 -19.78 -10.26
N VAL A 159 -2.19 -20.56 -9.17
CA VAL A 159 -1.10 -20.58 -8.19
C VAL A 159 0.18 -21.24 -8.72
N ALA A 160 0.08 -22.02 -9.79
CA ALA A 160 1.21 -22.70 -10.43
C ALA A 160 2.06 -21.76 -11.31
N GLY A 161 1.71 -20.45 -11.41
CA GLY A 161 2.44 -19.45 -12.18
C GLY A 161 3.16 -18.44 -11.31
N ASN A 162 3.62 -17.35 -11.95
CA ASN A 162 4.28 -16.24 -11.27
C ASN A 162 3.30 -15.19 -10.72
N GLY A 163 1.98 -15.40 -10.86
CA GLY A 163 0.97 -14.40 -10.56
C GLY A 163 0.56 -13.55 -11.78
N ALA A 164 -0.34 -12.60 -11.58
CA ALA A 164 -0.75 -11.67 -12.62
C ALA A 164 0.34 -10.61 -12.85
N ASP A 165 0.84 -10.48 -14.07
CA ASP A 165 1.68 -9.36 -14.50
C ASP A 165 0.82 -8.17 -14.96
N GLU A 166 1.46 -7.05 -15.33
CA GLU A 166 0.75 -5.83 -15.72
C GLU A 166 -0.01 -5.93 -17.05
N SER A 167 0.22 -6.97 -17.86
CA SER A 167 -0.47 -7.22 -19.10
C SER A 167 -1.82 -7.94 -18.91
N VAL A 168 -2.03 -8.58 -17.75
CA VAL A 168 -3.29 -9.24 -17.44
C VAL A 168 -4.40 -8.19 -17.29
N PRO A 169 -5.48 -8.28 -18.12
CA PRO A 169 -6.59 -7.32 -18.04
C PRO A 169 -7.26 -7.35 -16.67
N PRO A 170 -7.59 -6.17 -16.08
CA PRO A 170 -8.40 -6.11 -14.88
C PRO A 170 -9.78 -6.73 -15.08
N ASP A 171 -10.13 -7.69 -14.23
CA ASP A 171 -11.44 -8.35 -14.21
C ASP A 171 -11.75 -8.88 -12.79
N PRO A 172 -11.90 -7.98 -11.79
CA PRO A 172 -12.06 -8.40 -10.41
C PRO A 172 -13.52 -8.69 -10.04
N PRO A 173 -13.77 -9.58 -9.07
CA PRO A 173 -15.05 -9.67 -8.39
C PRO A 173 -15.25 -8.51 -7.42
N GLY A 174 -16.51 -8.09 -7.23
CA GLY A 174 -16.94 -7.16 -6.18
C GLY A 174 -16.75 -5.69 -6.50
N GLU A 175 -17.60 -4.90 -5.91
CA GLU A 175 -17.75 -3.45 -6.17
C GLU A 175 -16.50 -2.64 -5.79
N TYR A 176 -15.86 -3.00 -4.66
CA TYR A 176 -14.63 -2.31 -4.27
C TYR A 176 -13.54 -2.43 -5.33
N ALA A 177 -13.26 -3.63 -5.79
CA ALA A 177 -12.19 -3.86 -6.74
C ALA A 177 -12.53 -3.27 -8.13
N GLN A 178 -13.79 -3.38 -8.57
CA GLN A 178 -14.27 -2.73 -9.78
C GLN A 178 -14.18 -1.20 -9.71
N SER A 179 -14.50 -0.59 -8.58
CA SER A 179 -14.31 0.86 -8.37
C SER A 179 -12.84 1.27 -8.44
N CYS A 180 -11.91 0.39 -8.03
CA CYS A 180 -10.47 0.61 -8.21
C CYS A 180 -10.04 0.50 -9.70
N VAL A 181 -10.66 -0.37 -10.50
CA VAL A 181 -10.51 -0.35 -11.96
C VAL A 181 -11.00 0.98 -12.52
N GLY A 182 -12.15 1.48 -12.05
CA GLY A 182 -12.65 2.80 -12.41
C GLY A 182 -11.63 3.91 -12.10
N ARG A 183 -10.95 3.85 -10.95
CA ARG A 183 -9.84 4.76 -10.59
C ARG A 183 -8.74 4.76 -11.66
N GLU A 184 -8.27 3.57 -12.03
CA GLU A 184 -7.23 3.43 -13.05
C GLU A 184 -7.67 4.03 -14.40
N ARG A 185 -8.91 3.72 -14.82
CA ARG A 185 -9.47 4.26 -16.08
C ARG A 185 -9.53 5.80 -16.09
N MET A 186 -9.83 6.43 -14.94
CA MET A 186 -9.82 7.90 -14.85
C MET A 186 -8.41 8.46 -15.02
N PHE A 187 -7.42 7.94 -14.31
CA PHE A 187 -6.04 8.39 -14.46
C PHE A 187 -5.49 8.09 -15.88
N GLU A 188 -5.78 6.95 -16.47
CA GLU A 188 -5.40 6.62 -17.85
C GLU A 188 -6.01 7.58 -18.87
N TYR A 189 -7.32 7.87 -18.76
CA TYR A 189 -8.02 8.77 -19.66
C TYR A 189 -7.42 10.18 -19.63
N PHE A 190 -7.26 10.76 -18.42
CA PHE A 190 -6.74 12.10 -18.28
C PHE A 190 -5.24 12.20 -18.56
N SER A 191 -4.48 11.14 -18.30
CA SER A 191 -3.08 11.08 -18.70
C SER A 191 -2.93 11.18 -20.22
N ARG A 192 -3.74 10.44 -20.99
CA ARG A 192 -3.75 10.56 -22.47
C ARG A 192 -4.21 11.95 -22.93
N LYS A 193 -5.25 12.48 -22.29
CA LYS A 193 -5.86 13.77 -22.67
C LYS A 193 -4.91 14.97 -22.45
N PHE A 194 -4.14 14.95 -21.37
CA PHE A 194 -3.32 16.08 -20.95
C PHE A 194 -1.80 15.80 -21.04
N ALA A 195 -1.41 14.65 -21.55
CA ALA A 195 -0.03 14.15 -21.51
C ALA A 195 0.57 14.15 -20.09
N THR A 196 -0.26 13.89 -19.07
CA THR A 196 0.15 13.85 -17.66
C THR A 196 0.95 12.59 -17.38
N PRO A 197 2.23 12.68 -16.98
CA PRO A 197 3.02 11.51 -16.62
C PRO A 197 2.51 10.87 -15.33
N GLY A 198 2.48 9.55 -15.25
CA GLY A 198 1.97 8.89 -14.06
C GLY A 198 2.34 7.41 -13.93
N ARG A 199 1.96 6.85 -12.80
CA ARG A 199 2.11 5.42 -12.49
C ARG A 199 0.89 4.92 -11.70
N LEU A 200 0.26 3.84 -12.13
CA LEU A 200 -0.77 3.14 -11.37
C LEU A 200 -0.08 2.11 -10.48
N PHE A 201 0.00 2.42 -9.20
CA PHE A 201 0.73 1.63 -8.21
C PHE A 201 -0.17 0.50 -7.66
N ARG A 202 -0.18 -0.67 -8.33
CA ARG A 202 -0.97 -1.85 -7.96
C ARG A 202 -0.34 -2.57 -6.78
N LEU A 203 -0.67 -2.10 -5.57
CA LEU A 203 -0.17 -2.66 -4.32
C LEU A 203 -0.91 -3.94 -3.93
N ASN A 204 -0.17 -5.01 -3.65
CA ASN A 204 -0.73 -6.24 -3.10
C ASN A 204 -0.10 -6.53 -1.73
N TYR A 205 -0.94 -6.58 -0.67
CA TYR A 205 -0.63 -6.92 0.72
C TYR A 205 0.63 -6.24 1.32
N ALA A 206 0.55 -4.94 1.59
CA ALA A 206 1.56 -4.25 2.40
C ALA A 206 1.42 -4.62 3.88
N ILE A 207 2.51 -5.15 4.45
CA ILE A 207 2.59 -5.58 5.85
C ILE A 207 3.11 -4.45 6.74
N ASP A 208 2.35 -4.15 7.77
CA ASP A 208 2.75 -3.40 8.96
C ASP A 208 2.53 -4.35 10.15
N MET A 209 3.34 -4.27 11.19
CA MET A 209 3.21 -5.19 12.34
C MET A 209 1.82 -5.15 12.97
N ARG A 210 1.12 -4.02 12.86
CA ARG A 210 -0.25 -3.79 13.36
C ARG A 210 -1.35 -4.27 12.40
N TYR A 211 -0.98 -4.68 11.17
CA TYR A 211 -1.92 -5.00 10.09
C TYR A 211 -1.24 -5.83 8.99
N GLY A 212 -1.98 -6.71 8.37
CA GLY A 212 -1.55 -7.47 7.18
C GLY A 212 -1.80 -8.96 7.32
N VAL A 213 -1.61 -9.69 6.24
CA VAL A 213 -1.88 -11.14 6.19
C VAL A 213 -1.13 -11.89 7.30
N LEU A 214 0.15 -11.57 7.53
CA LEU A 214 0.94 -12.19 8.60
C LEU A 214 0.36 -11.89 9.99
N HIS A 215 -0.08 -10.64 10.23
CA HIS A 215 -0.72 -10.24 11.49
C HIS A 215 -2.02 -10.99 11.72
N ASP A 216 -2.87 -11.14 10.69
CA ASP A 216 -4.13 -11.87 10.78
C ASP A 216 -3.89 -13.36 11.09
N ILE A 217 -2.95 -14.01 10.39
CA ILE A 217 -2.58 -15.41 10.63
C ILE A 217 -2.02 -15.60 12.04
N ALA A 218 -1.04 -14.78 12.46
CA ALA A 218 -0.41 -14.85 13.76
C ALA A 218 -1.41 -14.64 14.90
N THR A 219 -2.33 -13.68 14.75
CA THR A 219 -3.36 -13.39 15.73
C THR A 219 -4.34 -14.56 15.87
N ARG A 220 -4.78 -15.17 14.77
CA ARG A 220 -5.64 -16.37 14.81
C ARG A 220 -4.94 -17.54 15.51
N ILE A 221 -3.64 -17.77 15.25
CA ILE A 221 -2.86 -18.79 15.97
C ILE A 221 -2.80 -18.48 17.46
N ALA A 222 -2.45 -17.24 17.84
CA ALA A 222 -2.36 -16.85 19.25
C ALA A 222 -3.69 -17.01 20.00
N LEU A 223 -4.82 -16.80 19.33
CA LEU A 223 -6.16 -16.97 19.89
C LEU A 223 -6.72 -18.39 19.74
N GLY A 224 -6.03 -19.32 19.09
CA GLY A 224 -6.52 -20.68 18.81
C GLY A 224 -7.72 -20.70 17.87
N GLN A 225 -7.78 -19.76 16.94
CA GLN A 225 -8.83 -19.63 15.94
C GLN A 225 -8.44 -20.32 14.63
N PRO A 226 -9.41 -20.82 13.84
CA PRO A 226 -9.12 -21.47 12.58
C PRO A 226 -8.61 -20.48 11.52
N ILE A 227 -7.72 -20.96 10.66
CA ILE A 227 -7.16 -20.27 9.49
C ILE A 227 -7.72 -20.93 8.24
N ASP A 228 -8.49 -20.20 7.46
CA ASP A 228 -9.00 -20.69 6.17
C ASP A 228 -7.88 -20.64 5.13
N VAL A 229 -7.61 -21.79 4.50
CA VAL A 229 -6.61 -21.94 3.44
C VAL A 229 -7.22 -22.02 2.04
N SER A 230 -8.49 -21.66 1.85
CA SER A 230 -9.17 -21.72 0.54
C SER A 230 -8.52 -20.80 -0.49
N LEU A 231 -8.06 -19.60 -0.08
CA LEU A 231 -7.11 -18.77 -0.82
C LEU A 231 -5.70 -19.05 -0.31
N GLY A 232 -5.19 -20.20 -0.72
CA GLY A 232 -4.03 -20.83 -0.11
C GLY A 232 -2.68 -20.14 -0.39
N HIS A 233 -2.61 -19.10 -1.23
CA HIS A 233 -1.35 -18.47 -1.63
C HIS A 233 -1.45 -16.96 -1.61
N VAL A 234 -0.36 -16.31 -1.18
CA VAL A 234 -0.22 -14.86 -1.11
C VAL A 234 1.20 -14.44 -1.46
N ASN A 235 1.37 -13.21 -1.91
CA ASN A 235 2.63 -12.50 -1.83
C ASN A 235 2.43 -11.14 -1.15
N PHE A 236 3.42 -10.70 -0.39
CA PHE A 236 3.31 -9.49 0.42
C PHE A 236 4.67 -8.79 0.57
N ILE A 237 4.64 -7.50 0.85
CA ILE A 237 5.81 -6.65 0.98
C ILE A 237 5.76 -5.87 2.32
N TRP A 238 6.92 -5.53 2.87
CA TRP A 238 7.01 -4.57 3.98
C TRP A 238 6.44 -3.22 3.58
N GLN A 239 5.58 -2.62 4.42
CA GLN A 239 4.95 -1.33 4.12
C GLN A 239 5.97 -0.20 3.86
N GLY A 240 7.11 -0.22 4.54
CA GLY A 240 8.19 0.75 4.32
C GLY A 240 8.80 0.62 2.93
N ASP A 241 9.07 -0.61 2.45
CA ASP A 241 9.56 -0.85 1.10
C ASP A 241 8.51 -0.44 0.04
N ALA A 242 7.23 -0.77 0.26
CA ALA A 242 6.15 -0.34 -0.63
C ALA A 242 6.04 1.18 -0.70
N SER A 243 6.13 1.88 0.43
CA SER A 243 6.12 3.35 0.48
C SER A 243 7.33 3.95 -0.23
N ALA A 244 8.52 3.35 -0.07
CA ALA A 244 9.73 3.77 -0.78
C ALA A 244 9.57 3.59 -2.30
N GLN A 245 9.05 2.44 -2.77
CA GLN A 245 8.81 2.21 -4.19
C GLN A 245 7.75 3.17 -4.76
N ALA A 246 6.70 3.50 -4.00
CA ALA A 246 5.69 4.48 -4.44
C ALA A 246 6.31 5.87 -4.64
N LEU A 247 7.16 6.33 -3.73
CA LEU A 247 7.86 7.60 -3.87
C LEU A 247 8.87 7.57 -5.03
N ARG A 248 9.60 6.47 -5.21
CA ARG A 248 10.53 6.27 -6.32
C ARG A 248 9.82 6.30 -7.68
N CYS A 249 8.57 5.82 -7.76
CA CYS A 249 7.75 5.92 -8.98
C CYS A 249 7.62 7.36 -9.51
N LEU A 250 7.77 8.40 -8.69
CA LEU A 250 7.77 9.79 -9.17
C LEU A 250 8.86 10.07 -10.19
N ALA A 251 10.04 9.41 -10.07
CA ALA A 251 11.11 9.49 -11.05
C ALA A 251 10.91 8.53 -12.26
N HIS A 252 9.92 7.63 -12.17
CA HIS A 252 9.68 6.56 -13.15
C HIS A 252 8.24 6.56 -13.68
N CYS A 253 7.66 7.75 -13.85
CA CYS A 253 6.35 7.94 -14.47
C CYS A 253 6.40 7.72 -15.98
N ASP A 254 5.36 7.10 -16.56
CA ASP A 254 5.17 6.95 -18.00
C ASP A 254 4.12 7.94 -18.53
N THR A 255 4.19 8.25 -19.83
CA THR A 255 3.15 9.00 -20.55
C THR A 255 2.77 8.23 -21.82
N PRO A 256 1.54 7.71 -21.92
CA PRO A 256 0.46 7.71 -20.91
C PRO A 256 0.82 6.90 -19.64
N THR A 257 0.14 7.19 -18.55
CA THR A 257 0.32 6.47 -17.28
C THR A 257 0.17 4.96 -17.47
N SER A 258 0.99 4.19 -16.80
CA SER A 258 1.02 2.73 -16.90
C SER A 258 1.02 2.07 -15.50
N PRO A 259 0.56 0.81 -15.37
CA PRO A 259 0.59 0.09 -14.12
C PRO A 259 1.99 -0.40 -13.75
N ILE A 260 2.20 -0.62 -12.44
CA ILE A 260 3.30 -1.38 -11.87
C ILE A 260 2.80 -2.19 -10.68
N ASN A 261 3.08 -3.49 -10.68
CA ASN A 261 2.76 -4.37 -9.56
C ASN A 261 3.78 -4.24 -8.45
N VAL A 262 3.31 -4.05 -7.23
CA VAL A 262 4.17 -3.96 -6.05
C VAL A 262 3.69 -4.90 -4.96
N SER A 263 4.55 -5.86 -4.65
CA SER A 263 4.41 -6.85 -3.59
C SER A 263 5.78 -7.50 -3.31
N GLY A 264 5.83 -8.52 -2.45
CA GLY A 264 7.00 -9.40 -2.37
C GLY A 264 7.12 -10.26 -3.63
N HIS A 265 8.34 -10.55 -4.02
CA HIS A 265 8.65 -11.34 -5.22
C HIS A 265 8.39 -12.85 -5.07
N ARG A 266 8.13 -13.33 -3.86
CA ARG A 266 7.86 -14.74 -3.57
C ARG A 266 6.39 -14.97 -3.32
N ILE A 267 5.81 -15.94 -4.03
CA ILE A 267 4.49 -16.48 -3.73
C ILE A 267 4.65 -17.52 -2.62
N LEU A 268 3.86 -17.42 -1.57
CA LEU A 268 3.98 -18.20 -0.34
C LEU A 268 2.65 -18.90 -0.04
N ALA A 269 2.73 -20.17 0.35
CA ALA A 269 1.56 -20.91 0.82
C ALA A 269 1.14 -20.43 2.22
N VAL A 270 -0.14 -20.13 2.40
CA VAL A 270 -0.71 -19.73 3.71
C VAL A 270 -0.46 -20.80 4.76
N ARG A 271 -0.53 -22.10 4.38
CA ARG A 271 -0.21 -23.23 5.23
C ARG A 271 1.22 -23.17 5.79
N ASP A 272 2.19 -22.88 4.94
CA ASP A 272 3.60 -22.79 5.34
C ASP A 272 3.84 -21.57 6.24
N LEU A 273 3.19 -20.43 5.93
CA LEU A 273 3.22 -19.25 6.78
C LEU A 273 2.64 -19.52 8.17
N ALA A 274 1.50 -20.22 8.23
CA ALA A 274 0.87 -20.62 9.48
C ALA A 274 1.77 -21.55 10.30
N ALA A 275 2.39 -22.56 9.68
CA ALA A 275 3.32 -23.47 10.35
C ALA A 275 4.54 -22.71 10.92
N ARG A 276 5.13 -21.80 10.15
CA ARG A 276 6.30 -21.00 10.57
C ARG A 276 5.97 -20.00 11.69
N LEU A 277 4.81 -19.35 11.63
CA LEU A 277 4.32 -18.48 12.69
C LEU A 277 3.96 -19.30 13.94
N GLY A 278 3.32 -20.47 13.77
CA GLY A 278 2.97 -21.37 14.85
C GLY A 278 4.21 -21.86 15.63
N ALA A 279 5.25 -22.27 14.93
CA ALA A 279 6.53 -22.65 15.53
C ALA A 279 7.16 -21.53 16.38
N ARG A 280 7.04 -20.25 15.93
CA ARG A 280 7.56 -19.09 16.67
C ARG A 280 6.67 -18.70 17.86
N LEU A 281 5.35 -18.93 17.75
CA LEU A 281 4.37 -18.64 18.80
C LEU A 281 4.22 -19.80 19.81
N GLY A 282 4.87 -20.95 19.57
CA GLY A 282 4.74 -22.15 20.40
C GLY A 282 3.35 -22.75 20.39
N ARG A 283 2.60 -22.62 19.27
CA ARG A 283 1.23 -23.09 19.13
C ARG A 283 0.95 -23.62 17.72
N ASP A 284 0.40 -24.82 17.61
CA ASP A 284 0.02 -25.40 16.31
C ASP A 284 -1.16 -24.64 15.68
N PRO A 285 -1.10 -24.31 14.38
CA PRO A 285 -2.19 -23.67 13.68
C PRO A 285 -3.34 -24.64 13.40
N ILE A 286 -4.57 -24.16 13.53
CA ILE A 286 -5.78 -24.91 13.15
C ILE A 286 -6.14 -24.50 11.73
N LEU A 287 -5.87 -25.38 10.76
CA LEU A 287 -6.18 -25.13 9.35
C LEU A 287 -7.55 -25.68 8.98
N VAL A 288 -8.34 -24.91 8.23
CA VAL A 288 -9.65 -25.30 7.70
C VAL A 288 -9.74 -24.98 6.20
N GLY A 289 -10.66 -25.63 5.51
CA GLY A 289 -10.84 -25.51 4.07
C GLY A 289 -9.85 -26.32 3.26
N SER A 290 -9.93 -26.19 1.93
CA SER A 290 -9.03 -26.83 0.96
C SER A 290 -8.46 -25.79 0.04
N GLU A 291 -7.17 -25.86 -0.24
CA GLU A 291 -6.48 -24.92 -1.13
C GLU A 291 -7.07 -24.96 -2.54
N GLY A 292 -7.52 -23.80 -3.01
CA GLY A 292 -8.00 -23.64 -4.38
C GLY A 292 -6.84 -23.52 -5.37
N PRO A 293 -7.09 -23.77 -6.67
CA PRO A 293 -6.07 -23.69 -7.72
C PRO A 293 -5.70 -22.25 -8.12
N THR A 294 -6.40 -21.25 -7.60
CA THR A 294 -6.22 -19.84 -7.95
C THR A 294 -6.14 -18.95 -6.72
N ALA A 295 -5.41 -17.84 -6.81
CA ALA A 295 -5.28 -16.82 -5.75
C ALA A 295 -5.11 -15.41 -6.33
N TRP A 296 -5.22 -14.37 -5.49
CA TRP A 296 -4.77 -13.02 -5.80
C TRP A 296 -3.28 -12.88 -5.52
N ILE A 297 -2.49 -13.20 -6.51
CA ILE A 297 -1.03 -13.10 -6.50
C ILE A 297 -0.56 -12.34 -7.73
N THR A 298 0.48 -11.54 -7.56
CA THR A 298 0.98 -10.64 -8.61
C THR A 298 2.43 -10.96 -8.95
N ASP A 299 2.76 -10.94 -10.24
CA ASP A 299 4.14 -10.92 -10.70
C ASP A 299 4.72 -9.52 -10.49
N THR A 300 5.82 -9.43 -9.78
CA THR A 300 6.50 -8.17 -9.44
C THR A 300 7.85 -8.03 -10.14
N SER A 301 8.10 -8.79 -11.18
CA SER A 301 9.38 -8.81 -11.91
C SER A 301 9.76 -7.42 -12.40
N ARG A 302 8.81 -6.63 -12.93
CA ARG A 302 9.01 -5.25 -13.36
C ARG A 302 9.43 -4.32 -12.21
N ALA A 303 8.82 -4.47 -11.03
CA ALA A 303 9.23 -3.69 -9.86
C ALA A 303 10.61 -4.09 -9.34
N VAL A 304 10.95 -5.38 -9.39
CA VAL A 304 12.29 -5.88 -9.03
C VAL A 304 13.34 -5.37 -10.01
N GLU A 305 13.07 -5.36 -11.31
CA GLU A 305 13.96 -4.80 -12.32
C GLU A 305 14.20 -3.30 -12.09
N LEU A 306 13.16 -2.53 -11.77
CA LEU A 306 13.22 -1.09 -11.64
C LEU A 306 13.79 -0.64 -10.27
N PHE A 307 13.43 -1.33 -9.20
CA PHE A 307 13.73 -0.90 -7.82
C PHE A 307 14.67 -1.82 -7.06
N GLY A 308 14.95 -3.01 -7.58
CA GLY A 308 15.65 -4.08 -6.85
C GLY A 308 14.71 -4.83 -5.88
N LEU A 309 15.26 -5.83 -5.22
CA LEU A 309 14.52 -6.59 -4.20
C LEU A 309 14.21 -5.73 -2.97
N PRO A 310 13.05 -5.95 -2.30
CA PRO A 310 12.72 -5.30 -1.03
C PRO A 310 13.86 -5.44 0.00
N ILE A 311 14.06 -4.41 0.82
CA ILE A 311 15.11 -4.40 1.85
C ILE A 311 14.75 -5.39 2.96
N VAL A 312 13.47 -5.41 3.37
CA VAL A 312 12.99 -6.31 4.42
C VAL A 312 12.50 -7.60 3.79
N ASP A 313 13.16 -8.71 4.09
CA ASP A 313 12.81 -10.02 3.56
C ASP A 313 11.65 -10.68 4.32
N THR A 314 11.14 -11.77 3.75
CA THR A 314 10.03 -12.55 4.30
C THR A 314 10.33 -13.12 5.68
N GLU A 315 11.56 -13.61 5.92
CA GLU A 315 11.93 -14.20 7.21
C GLU A 315 11.89 -13.16 8.33
N ARG A 316 12.40 -11.97 8.04
CA ARG A 316 12.37 -10.84 8.97
C ARG A 316 10.94 -10.44 9.30
N LEU A 317 10.06 -10.35 8.28
CA LEU A 317 8.65 -10.02 8.49
C LEU A 317 7.92 -11.06 9.36
N ILE A 318 8.16 -12.34 9.12
CA ILE A 318 7.58 -13.41 9.95
C ILE A 318 8.09 -13.32 11.39
N GLY A 319 9.40 -13.10 11.57
CA GLY A 319 10.01 -12.95 12.90
C GLY A 319 9.43 -11.76 13.67
N TRP A 320 9.39 -10.59 13.06
CA TRP A 320 8.84 -9.39 13.67
C TRP A 320 7.35 -9.51 14.00
N THR A 321 6.56 -10.11 13.08
CA THR A 321 5.12 -10.29 13.31
C THR A 321 4.86 -11.27 14.46
N ALA A 322 5.59 -12.39 14.52
CA ALA A 322 5.43 -13.35 15.61
C ALA A 322 5.79 -12.71 16.97
N ASP A 323 6.91 -12.00 17.06
CA ASP A 323 7.31 -11.28 18.28
C ASP A 323 6.28 -10.21 18.69
N TRP A 324 5.80 -9.41 17.72
CA TRP A 324 4.79 -8.38 17.95
C TRP A 324 3.50 -8.95 18.55
N VAL A 325 2.99 -10.04 17.96
CA VAL A 325 1.76 -10.70 18.42
C VAL A 325 1.97 -11.41 19.76
N ALA A 326 3.11 -12.10 19.95
CA ALA A 326 3.43 -12.76 21.22
C ALA A 326 3.47 -11.80 22.39
N ARG A 327 3.93 -10.57 22.18
CA ARG A 327 3.94 -9.50 23.19
C ARG A 327 2.61 -8.75 23.32
N ALA A 328 1.55 -9.18 22.62
CA ALA A 328 0.25 -8.51 22.60
C ALA A 328 0.34 -7.00 22.26
N MET A 329 1.23 -6.65 21.33
CA MET A 329 1.42 -5.27 20.90
C MET A 329 0.20 -4.74 20.12
N PRO A 330 0.02 -3.41 19.99
CA PRO A 330 -1.16 -2.81 19.37
C PRO A 330 -1.46 -3.32 17.96
N SER A 331 -2.76 -3.50 17.66
CA SER A 331 -3.30 -3.83 16.35
C SER A 331 -4.18 -2.68 15.83
N LEU A 332 -4.28 -2.52 14.51
CA LEU A 332 -5.24 -1.58 13.90
C LEU A 332 -6.68 -2.11 13.91
N GLY A 333 -6.91 -3.37 14.31
CA GLY A 333 -8.24 -3.97 14.39
C GLY A 333 -8.97 -4.09 13.04
N LYS A 334 -8.23 -4.11 11.94
CA LYS A 334 -8.77 -4.17 10.57
C LYS A 334 -8.29 -5.44 9.89
N PRO A 335 -9.15 -6.46 9.71
CA PRO A 335 -8.75 -7.68 9.02
C PRO A 335 -8.46 -7.41 7.54
N THR A 336 -7.51 -8.14 6.95
CA THR A 336 -7.21 -8.03 5.52
C THR A 336 -8.28 -8.67 4.65
N LYS A 337 -8.98 -9.66 5.21
CA LYS A 337 -9.93 -10.53 4.49
C LYS A 337 -9.27 -11.22 3.27
N TYR A 338 -8.01 -11.63 3.44
CA TYR A 338 -7.24 -12.26 2.37
C TYR A 338 -7.85 -13.59 1.88
N GLU A 339 -8.66 -14.22 2.71
CA GLU A 339 -9.36 -15.47 2.43
C GLU A 339 -10.65 -15.30 1.60
N VAL A 340 -11.12 -14.06 1.39
CA VAL A 340 -12.40 -13.78 0.72
C VAL A 340 -12.28 -13.88 -0.80
N ARG A 341 -13.20 -14.62 -1.44
CA ARG A 341 -13.25 -14.81 -2.90
C ARG A 341 -14.35 -14.01 -3.60
N ASP A 342 -15.36 -13.54 -2.90
CA ASP A 342 -16.50 -12.81 -3.47
C ASP A 342 -16.31 -11.30 -3.61
N GLY A 343 -15.13 -10.79 -3.21
CA GLY A 343 -14.79 -9.37 -3.30
C GLY A 343 -15.45 -8.50 -2.23
N ARG A 344 -16.03 -9.06 -1.18
CA ARG A 344 -16.65 -8.33 -0.07
C ARG A 344 -15.63 -8.04 1.02
N TYR A 345 -15.22 -6.78 1.11
CA TYR A 345 -14.15 -6.31 2.02
C TYR A 345 -14.70 -5.48 3.18
#